data_a6276f7bda41a92143bb48c5b97a9a79
#
_entry.id   a6276f7bda41a92143bb48c5b97a9a79
#
_cell.length_a   1.000
_cell.length_b   1.000
_cell.length_c   1.000
_cell.angle_alpha   90.00
_cell.angle_beta   90.00
_cell.angle_gamma   90.00
#
_symmetry.space_group_name_H-M   'P 1'
#
loop_
_entity.id
_entity.type
_entity.pdbx_description
1 polymer ?
#
loop_
_entity_poly.entity_id
_entity_poly.type
_entity_poly.pdbx_seq_one_letter_code
_entity_poly.pdbx_strand_id
1 'polypeptide(L)'
;QIGDYNNALSDYDRVISINPNNVLAYYNRGALFIQMERYSDALRDYDKAIELYPDFANAYMNRSYVKNRMGLFAAAEVDYKTAQSKVNQYKSQLGDTTYSAFADTTQRFDRLLALDADFAKKDFNNELLQYRDVDIRLKPLFKLLAGPSDNVMALEQRYYYEELEKFLLSQTIPVNLFSEEPVVDPGHLEFLREQVRSLLSQSGNSADLYFISGILDFQSKLFNASLSSYNQAISRNPDNVFYYINRAALQSEMIEFISSMESNVQVLTLDESGTTRTRVQEQGRREYDYSGAIDDLEKAAMLAPNFAHVYYNLGNLYCLSGDFPKSIGNYTRSIELYPYLAEAYYNRGLIQIYLKEKEKGCMDISTAGELGIKDAYSVIKKFCVTE
;
A
#
# COMPACT_ATOMS: atom_id res chain seq x y z
N GLN A 1 28.52 2.15 -1.87
CA GLN A 1 27.56 2.99 -2.65
C GLN A 1 27.88 2.99 -4.15
N ILE A 2 29.17 3.04 -4.55
CA ILE A 2 29.57 3.04 -5.97
C ILE A 2 29.26 1.70 -6.68
N GLY A 3 29.26 0.58 -5.95
CA GLY A 3 28.93 -0.73 -6.51
C GLY A 3 27.50 -0.88 -7.00
N ASP A 4 26.56 -0.20 -6.36
CA ASP A 4 25.13 -0.30 -6.71
C ASP A 4 24.81 0.41 -8.03
N TYR A 5 25.47 1.52 -8.35
CA TYR A 5 25.32 2.21 -9.63
C TYR A 5 25.81 1.37 -10.81
N ASN A 6 26.92 0.65 -10.63
CA ASN A 6 27.48 -0.20 -11.68
C ASN A 6 26.56 -1.40 -11.98
N ASN A 7 25.94 -1.98 -10.96
CA ASN A 7 24.96 -3.06 -11.16
C ASN A 7 23.73 -2.53 -11.90
N ALA A 8 23.18 -1.38 -11.49
CA ALA A 8 22.07 -0.76 -12.16
C ALA A 8 22.38 -0.40 -13.63
N LEU A 9 23.59 0.10 -13.93
CA LEU A 9 24.03 0.34 -15.32
C LEU A 9 24.04 -0.96 -16.12
N SER A 10 24.58 -2.04 -15.56
CA SER A 10 24.61 -3.36 -16.20
C SER A 10 23.21 -3.86 -16.53
N ASP A 11 22.26 -3.64 -15.64
CA ASP A 11 20.87 -4.04 -15.85
C ASP A 11 20.22 -3.22 -16.99
N TYR A 12 20.42 -1.90 -17.03
CA TYR A 12 19.93 -1.09 -18.15
C TYR A 12 20.63 -1.45 -19.48
N ASP A 13 21.93 -1.72 -19.46
CA ASP A 13 22.67 -2.19 -20.64
C ASP A 13 22.08 -3.49 -21.18
N ARG A 14 21.71 -4.41 -20.29
CA ARG A 14 21.05 -5.67 -20.64
C ARG A 14 19.66 -5.43 -21.22
N VAL A 15 18.84 -4.55 -20.62
CA VAL A 15 17.52 -4.20 -21.15
C VAL A 15 17.64 -3.59 -22.54
N ILE A 16 18.59 -2.66 -22.74
CA ILE A 16 18.85 -2.04 -24.05
C ILE A 16 19.36 -3.05 -25.07
N SER A 17 20.20 -4.00 -24.66
CA SER A 17 20.68 -5.07 -25.56
C SER A 17 19.56 -6.00 -26.05
N ILE A 18 18.54 -6.24 -25.19
CA ILE A 18 17.36 -7.05 -25.52
C ILE A 18 16.36 -6.26 -26.37
N ASN A 19 16.14 -4.99 -26.02
CA ASN A 19 15.23 -4.10 -26.73
C ASN A 19 15.88 -2.73 -26.98
N PRO A 20 16.59 -2.52 -28.11
CA PRO A 20 17.26 -1.25 -28.44
C PRO A 20 16.31 -0.05 -28.66
N ASN A 21 15.01 -0.30 -28.74
CA ASN A 21 13.99 0.76 -28.88
C ASN A 21 13.26 1.04 -27.55
N ASN A 22 13.77 0.56 -26.42
CA ASN A 22 13.19 0.85 -25.11
C ASN A 22 13.55 2.29 -24.67
N VAL A 23 12.66 3.24 -24.92
CA VAL A 23 12.82 4.66 -24.59
C VAL A 23 13.13 4.87 -23.12
N LEU A 24 12.41 4.18 -22.24
CA LEU A 24 12.55 4.34 -20.79
C LEU A 24 13.89 3.81 -20.28
N ALA A 25 14.44 2.77 -20.89
CA ALA A 25 15.75 2.26 -20.49
C ALA A 25 16.85 3.29 -20.72
N TYR A 26 16.82 4.00 -21.86
CA TYR A 26 17.74 5.12 -22.12
C TYR A 26 17.50 6.29 -21.17
N TYR A 27 16.23 6.68 -20.99
CA TYR A 27 15.88 7.79 -20.10
C TYR A 27 16.37 7.55 -18.67
N ASN A 28 16.09 6.37 -18.12
CA ASN A 28 16.47 6.02 -16.74
C ASN A 28 17.97 5.80 -16.59
N ARG A 29 18.65 5.21 -17.58
CA ARG A 29 20.11 5.12 -17.58
C ARG A 29 20.77 6.51 -17.66
N GLY A 30 20.17 7.43 -18.45
CA GLY A 30 20.57 8.83 -18.50
C GLY A 30 20.47 9.52 -17.13
N ALA A 31 19.39 9.27 -16.38
CA ALA A 31 19.23 9.78 -15.02
C ALA A 31 20.28 9.21 -14.07
N LEU A 32 20.62 7.94 -14.19
CA LEU A 32 21.67 7.30 -13.41
C LEU A 32 23.06 7.91 -13.73
N PHE A 33 23.35 8.20 -14.99
CA PHE A 33 24.58 8.88 -15.39
C PHE A 33 24.67 10.31 -14.81
N ILE A 34 23.55 11.03 -14.64
CA ILE A 34 23.54 12.33 -13.94
C ILE A 34 24.01 12.15 -12.49
N GLN A 35 23.52 11.13 -11.78
CA GLN A 35 23.91 10.84 -10.39
C GLN A 35 25.41 10.51 -10.26
N MET A 36 25.97 9.93 -11.31
CA MET A 36 27.39 9.61 -11.38
C MET A 36 28.24 10.78 -11.93
N GLU A 37 27.63 11.95 -12.14
CA GLU A 37 28.25 13.14 -12.78
C GLU A 37 28.81 12.88 -14.19
N ARG A 38 28.37 11.79 -14.83
CA ARG A 38 28.76 11.39 -16.19
C ARG A 38 27.86 12.08 -17.23
N TYR A 39 27.92 13.40 -17.25
CA TYR A 39 27.01 14.23 -18.06
C TYR A 39 27.05 13.93 -19.56
N SER A 40 28.21 13.58 -20.12
CA SER A 40 28.34 13.23 -21.54
C SER A 40 27.61 11.94 -21.91
N ASP A 41 27.57 10.97 -20.99
CA ASP A 41 26.86 9.71 -21.17
C ASP A 41 25.36 9.94 -21.02
N ALA A 42 24.94 10.72 -20.01
CA ALA A 42 23.55 11.13 -19.83
C ALA A 42 23.02 11.86 -21.04
N LEU A 43 23.78 12.77 -21.64
CA LEU A 43 23.40 13.50 -22.84
C LEU A 43 23.07 12.55 -24.01
N ARG A 44 23.95 11.56 -24.25
CA ARG A 44 23.74 10.56 -25.31
C ARG A 44 22.46 9.75 -25.10
N ASP A 45 22.19 9.36 -23.88
CA ASP A 45 21.02 8.57 -23.54
C ASP A 45 19.72 9.40 -23.70
N TYR A 46 19.70 10.65 -23.26
CA TYR A 46 18.56 11.53 -23.51
C TYR A 46 18.38 11.86 -24.99
N ASP A 47 19.45 12.02 -25.75
CA ASP A 47 19.37 12.19 -27.21
C ASP A 47 18.69 10.98 -27.85
N LYS A 48 19.06 9.75 -27.41
CA LYS A 48 18.46 8.53 -27.92
C LYS A 48 16.99 8.36 -27.48
N ALA A 49 16.68 8.72 -26.26
CA ALA A 49 15.30 8.70 -25.76
C ALA A 49 14.41 9.67 -26.57
N ILE A 50 14.89 10.87 -26.88
CA ILE A 50 14.18 11.87 -27.69
C ILE A 50 14.09 11.44 -29.17
N GLU A 51 15.15 10.82 -29.73
CA GLU A 51 15.12 10.26 -31.07
C GLU A 51 14.02 9.20 -31.22
N LEU A 52 13.92 8.31 -30.23
CA LEU A 52 12.92 7.24 -30.23
C LEU A 52 11.51 7.75 -29.92
N TYR A 53 11.39 8.78 -29.11
CA TYR A 53 10.11 9.40 -28.76
C TYR A 53 10.22 10.94 -28.70
N PRO A 54 9.99 11.64 -29.82
CA PRO A 54 10.18 13.09 -29.93
C PRO A 54 9.25 13.95 -29.06
N ASP A 55 8.19 13.37 -28.52
CA ASP A 55 7.25 14.07 -27.64
C ASP A 55 7.55 13.90 -26.16
N PHE A 56 8.67 13.27 -25.80
CA PHE A 56 9.07 13.00 -24.44
C PHE A 56 9.53 14.27 -23.70
N ALA A 57 8.58 15.07 -23.19
CA ALA A 57 8.85 16.35 -22.55
C ALA A 57 9.89 16.26 -21.41
N ASN A 58 9.83 15.20 -20.56
CA ASN A 58 10.77 15.03 -19.45
C ASN A 58 12.20 14.72 -19.93
N ALA A 59 12.36 14.04 -21.07
CA ALA A 59 13.70 13.83 -21.62
C ALA A 59 14.34 15.15 -22.08
N TYR A 60 13.56 16.06 -22.67
CA TYR A 60 14.04 17.42 -22.96
C TYR A 60 14.38 18.19 -21.68
N MET A 61 13.56 18.08 -20.63
CA MET A 61 13.79 18.74 -19.35
C MET A 61 15.11 18.27 -18.73
N ASN A 62 15.33 16.97 -18.67
CA ASN A 62 16.55 16.40 -18.10
C ASN A 62 17.76 16.66 -18.99
N ARG A 63 17.61 16.66 -20.31
CA ARG A 63 18.69 17.06 -21.24
C ARG A 63 19.06 18.53 -21.08
N SER A 64 18.08 19.40 -20.86
CA SER A 64 18.32 20.79 -20.51
C SER A 64 19.16 20.93 -19.25
N TYR A 65 18.80 20.18 -18.20
CA TYR A 65 19.60 20.14 -16.97
C TYR A 65 21.05 19.71 -17.23
N VAL A 66 21.24 18.60 -17.96
CA VAL A 66 22.60 18.10 -18.32
C VAL A 66 23.39 19.15 -19.09
N LYS A 67 22.80 19.76 -20.12
CA LYS A 67 23.44 20.83 -20.91
C LYS A 67 23.82 22.03 -20.05
N ASN A 68 22.97 22.40 -19.10
CA ASN A 68 23.27 23.48 -18.15
C ASN A 68 24.50 23.14 -17.28
N ARG A 69 24.56 21.91 -16.75
CA ARG A 69 25.72 21.41 -15.97
C ARG A 69 27.01 21.37 -16.79
N MET A 70 26.89 21.19 -18.12
CA MET A 70 28.02 21.20 -19.05
C MET A 70 28.39 22.62 -19.54
N GLY A 71 27.70 23.68 -19.09
CA GLY A 71 27.94 25.06 -19.52
C GLY A 71 27.31 25.40 -20.89
N LEU A 72 26.50 24.54 -21.47
CA LEU A 72 25.87 24.73 -22.78
C LEU A 72 24.52 25.48 -22.62
N PHE A 73 24.56 26.67 -22.03
CA PHE A 73 23.36 27.41 -21.57
C PHE A 73 22.36 27.70 -22.66
N ALA A 74 22.79 28.14 -23.85
CA ALA A 74 21.86 28.42 -24.95
C ALA A 74 21.11 27.15 -25.43
N ALA A 75 21.82 26.04 -25.52
CA ALA A 75 21.23 24.76 -25.91
C ALA A 75 20.32 24.18 -24.80
N ALA A 76 20.62 24.44 -23.54
CA ALA A 76 19.79 24.08 -22.40
C ALA A 76 18.47 24.86 -22.42
N GLU A 77 18.49 26.16 -22.72
CA GLU A 77 17.28 26.99 -22.83
C GLU A 77 16.35 26.53 -23.94
N VAL A 78 16.88 26.11 -25.07
CA VAL A 78 16.10 25.55 -26.19
C VAL A 78 15.35 24.30 -25.76
N ASP A 79 16.03 23.36 -25.10
CA ASP A 79 15.40 22.13 -24.59
C ASP A 79 14.35 22.43 -23.54
N TYR A 80 14.61 23.35 -22.62
CA TYR A 80 13.65 23.78 -21.61
C TYR A 80 12.35 24.34 -22.23
N LYS A 81 12.49 25.25 -23.21
CA LYS A 81 11.34 25.82 -23.93
C LYS A 81 10.58 24.74 -24.70
N THR A 82 11.29 23.79 -25.31
CA THR A 82 10.70 22.68 -26.03
C THR A 82 9.88 21.79 -25.06
N ALA A 83 10.43 21.47 -23.90
CA ALA A 83 9.72 20.72 -22.87
C ALA A 83 8.44 21.43 -22.43
N GLN A 84 8.54 22.74 -22.14
CA GLN A 84 7.36 23.54 -21.76
C GLN A 84 6.30 23.60 -22.86
N SER A 85 6.72 23.76 -24.11
CA SER A 85 5.79 23.78 -25.26
C SER A 85 5.04 22.46 -25.37
N LYS A 86 5.75 21.33 -25.25
CA LYS A 86 5.15 19.99 -25.29
C LYS A 86 4.16 19.76 -24.14
N VAL A 87 4.52 20.17 -22.92
CA VAL A 87 3.61 20.13 -21.77
C VAL A 87 2.36 20.99 -22.00
N ASN A 88 2.51 22.20 -22.55
CA ASN A 88 1.38 23.09 -22.78
C ASN A 88 0.47 22.61 -23.93
N GLN A 89 1.05 22.08 -25.02
CA GLN A 89 0.29 21.44 -26.08
C GLN A 89 -0.57 20.30 -25.56
N TYR A 90 -0.04 19.57 -24.66
CA TYR A 90 -0.70 18.48 -23.98
C TYR A 90 -1.88 18.96 -23.12
N LYS A 91 -1.64 19.99 -22.30
CA LYS A 91 -2.68 20.62 -21.46
C LYS A 91 -3.85 21.11 -22.30
N SER A 92 -3.58 21.67 -23.49
CA SER A 92 -4.62 22.21 -24.37
C SER A 92 -5.48 21.11 -25.03
N GLN A 93 -4.95 19.89 -25.19
CA GLN A 93 -5.66 18.77 -25.81
C GLN A 93 -6.55 17.99 -24.87
N LEU A 94 -6.28 17.98 -23.57
CA LEU A 94 -6.94 17.12 -22.60
C LEU A 94 -8.04 17.78 -21.76
N GLY A 95 -8.23 19.11 -21.88
CA GLY A 95 -9.15 19.78 -20.95
C GLY A 95 -8.67 19.64 -19.50
N ASP A 96 -9.17 20.48 -18.60
CA ASP A 96 -8.67 20.76 -17.25
C ASP A 96 -8.72 19.59 -16.23
N THR A 97 -8.47 18.35 -16.64
CA THR A 97 -8.49 17.18 -15.76
C THR A 97 -7.15 16.43 -15.77
N THR A 98 -6.51 16.47 -14.60
CA THR A 98 -5.42 15.64 -14.11
C THR A 98 -4.28 15.29 -15.07
N TYR A 99 -3.15 15.90 -14.76
CA TYR A 99 -1.87 15.73 -15.39
C TYR A 99 -1.37 14.30 -15.52
N SER A 100 -1.21 13.85 -16.76
CA SER A 100 -0.05 13.08 -17.15
C SER A 100 0.70 13.91 -18.22
N ALA A 101 2.01 14.14 -18.04
CA ALA A 101 2.83 14.84 -19.06
C ALA A 101 3.02 13.98 -20.32
N PHE A 102 2.32 12.88 -20.39
CA PHE A 102 2.40 11.87 -21.43
C PHE A 102 1.02 11.27 -21.70
N ALA A 103 0.22 11.91 -22.49
CA ALA A 103 -0.89 11.24 -23.09
C ALA A 103 -0.38 10.49 -24.31
N ASP A 104 0.13 9.36 -24.12
CA ASP A 104 0.06 8.38 -25.17
C ASP A 104 -1.20 7.56 -24.98
N THR A 105 -1.79 7.20 -26.09
CA THR A 105 -3.01 6.45 -26.28
C THR A 105 -2.95 5.00 -25.78
N THR A 106 -1.89 4.58 -25.10
CA THR A 106 -1.77 3.27 -24.47
C THR A 106 -1.78 3.39 -22.97
N GLN A 107 -2.90 3.03 -22.33
CA GLN A 107 -3.13 3.01 -20.88
C GLN A 107 -2.05 2.26 -20.03
N ARG A 108 -1.06 1.65 -20.68
CA ARG A 108 0.07 0.98 -20.02
C ARG A 108 1.24 1.91 -19.71
N PHE A 109 1.34 3.04 -20.40
CA PHE A 109 2.44 3.98 -20.25
C PHE A 109 2.28 4.84 -18.99
N ASP A 110 1.06 5.16 -18.59
CA ASP A 110 0.76 5.99 -17.42
C ASP A 110 1.28 5.34 -16.10
N ARG A 111 1.26 4.02 -15.99
CA ARG A 111 1.80 3.31 -14.82
C ARG A 111 3.32 3.30 -14.75
N LEU A 112 3.99 3.27 -15.90
CA LEU A 112 5.46 3.33 -15.97
C LEU A 112 5.97 4.74 -15.69
N LEU A 113 5.18 5.76 -16.03
CA LEU A 113 5.53 7.17 -15.83
C LEU A 113 5.21 7.68 -14.44
N ALA A 114 4.22 7.11 -13.76
CA ALA A 114 3.99 7.38 -12.33
C ALA A 114 5.20 6.98 -11.47
N LEU A 115 5.93 5.93 -11.88
CA LEU A 115 7.21 5.56 -11.29
C LEU A 115 8.32 6.60 -11.56
N ASP A 116 8.24 7.33 -12.68
CA ASP A 116 9.29 8.24 -13.14
C ASP A 116 9.09 9.69 -12.65
N ALA A 117 7.85 10.12 -12.45
CA ALA A 117 7.53 11.46 -11.95
C ALA A 117 8.05 11.72 -10.53
N ASP A 118 8.24 10.68 -9.73
CA ASP A 118 8.79 10.78 -8.38
C ASP A 118 10.33 10.95 -8.37
N PHE A 119 11.03 10.51 -9.42
CA PHE A 119 12.49 10.63 -9.50
C PHE A 119 12.96 12.07 -9.78
N ALA A 120 12.17 12.87 -10.46
CA ALA A 120 12.55 14.25 -10.84
C ALA A 120 12.27 15.30 -9.75
N LYS A 121 11.53 14.96 -8.69
CA LYS A 121 11.07 15.91 -7.66
C LYS A 121 11.71 15.75 -6.29
N LYS A 122 12.45 14.69 -6.03
CA LYS A 122 13.05 14.45 -4.71
C LYS A 122 14.55 14.67 -4.75
N ASP A 123 15.05 15.45 -3.79
CA ASP A 123 16.46 15.54 -3.48
C ASP A 123 17.04 14.13 -3.28
N PHE A 124 17.81 13.68 -4.25
CA PHE A 124 18.40 12.35 -4.31
C PHE A 124 19.41 12.08 -3.16
N ASN A 125 19.64 13.04 -2.29
CA ASN A 125 20.60 12.89 -1.21
C ASN A 125 20.18 11.90 -0.12
N ASN A 126 18.94 11.39 -0.10
CA ASN A 126 18.49 10.50 0.97
C ASN A 126 17.63 9.30 0.58
N GLU A 127 17.26 9.07 -0.70
CA GLU A 127 16.37 7.96 -1.01
C GLU A 127 16.70 7.24 -2.33
N LEU A 128 17.79 6.48 -2.35
CA LEU A 128 17.86 5.30 -3.20
C LEU A 128 16.69 4.38 -2.82
N LEU A 129 15.97 3.79 -3.78
CA LEU A 129 14.86 2.83 -3.55
C LEU A 129 15.20 1.74 -2.52
N GLN A 130 16.50 1.45 -2.34
CA GLN A 130 17.06 0.56 -1.33
C GLN A 130 17.13 1.18 0.08
N TYR A 131 16.95 2.49 0.26
CA TYR A 131 17.10 3.23 1.51
C TYR A 131 15.84 4.01 1.89
N ARG A 132 14.68 3.69 1.31
CA ARG A 132 13.44 4.18 1.90
C ARG A 132 13.42 3.72 3.34
N ASP A 133 13.34 4.64 4.28
CA ASP A 133 12.84 4.37 5.61
C ASP A 133 11.38 3.95 5.42
N VAL A 134 11.21 2.68 5.08
CA VAL A 134 9.88 2.08 5.04
C VAL A 134 9.46 1.98 6.50
N ASP A 135 8.35 2.60 6.82
CA ASP A 135 7.71 2.44 8.10
C ASP A 135 7.30 0.96 8.21
N ILE A 136 8.10 0.21 8.99
CA ILE A 136 7.95 -1.24 9.11
C ILE A 136 6.75 -1.48 10.02
N ARG A 137 5.61 -1.74 9.40
CA ARG A 137 4.35 -2.03 10.09
C ARG A 137 3.86 -3.42 9.74
N LEU A 138 3.06 -3.99 10.63
CA LEU A 138 2.29 -5.19 10.32
C LEU A 138 1.39 -4.93 9.11
N LYS A 139 1.27 -5.93 8.24
CA LYS A 139 0.24 -5.91 7.21
C LYS A 139 -1.14 -5.93 7.86
N PRO A 140 -2.12 -5.17 7.32
CA PRO A 140 -3.42 -4.97 7.96
C PRO A 140 -4.25 -6.26 8.08
N LEU A 141 -5.34 -6.20 8.87
CA LEU A 141 -6.31 -7.28 9.00
C LEU A 141 -7.09 -7.47 7.70
N PHE A 142 -7.37 -8.74 7.37
CA PHE A 142 -8.32 -9.06 6.30
C PHE A 142 -9.76 -8.79 6.75
N LYS A 143 -10.51 -8.19 5.85
CA LYS A 143 -11.92 -7.84 6.02
C LYS A 143 -12.64 -7.83 4.68
N LEU A 144 -13.95 -8.01 4.70
CA LEU A 144 -14.77 -7.88 3.51
C LEU A 144 -15.09 -6.40 3.26
N LEU A 145 -14.83 -5.94 2.04
CA LEU A 145 -15.09 -4.57 1.60
C LEU A 145 -15.79 -4.57 0.24
N ALA A 146 -16.55 -3.50 -0.03
CA ALA A 146 -17.13 -3.25 -1.34
C ALA A 146 -16.05 -2.77 -2.29
N GLY A 147 -15.94 -3.42 -3.43
CA GLY A 147 -14.98 -3.07 -4.48
C GLY A 147 -14.65 -4.23 -5.40
N PRO A 148 -14.08 -3.93 -6.59
CA PRO A 148 -13.62 -4.95 -7.51
C PRO A 148 -12.42 -5.70 -6.92
N SER A 149 -12.33 -7.01 -7.18
CA SER A 149 -11.14 -7.79 -6.86
C SER A 149 -10.13 -7.63 -7.99
N ASP A 150 -9.04 -6.92 -7.73
CA ASP A 150 -7.92 -6.75 -8.69
C ASP A 150 -6.88 -7.89 -8.59
N ASN A 151 -7.10 -8.90 -7.75
CA ASN A 151 -6.16 -9.99 -7.53
C ASN A 151 -6.11 -10.95 -8.71
N VAL A 152 -5.20 -10.69 -9.64
CA VAL A 152 -4.75 -11.65 -10.65
C VAL A 152 -3.69 -12.57 -10.03
N MET A 153 -4.06 -13.41 -9.08
CA MET A 153 -3.19 -14.50 -8.64
C MET A 153 -3.27 -15.67 -9.63
N ALA A 154 -2.16 -16.39 -9.80
CA ALA A 154 -2.17 -17.65 -10.52
C ALA A 154 -3.20 -18.59 -9.86
N LEU A 155 -3.98 -19.31 -10.67
CA LEU A 155 -5.05 -20.19 -10.17
C LEU A 155 -4.56 -21.19 -9.11
N GLU A 156 -3.30 -21.64 -9.21
CA GLU A 156 -2.66 -22.57 -8.27
C GLU A 156 -2.35 -21.97 -6.89
N GLN A 157 -2.29 -20.65 -6.81
CA GLN A 157 -1.97 -19.91 -5.58
C GLN A 157 -3.22 -19.29 -4.94
N ARG A 158 -4.38 -19.35 -5.63
CA ARG A 158 -5.61 -18.75 -5.14
C ARG A 158 -6.12 -19.51 -3.93
N TYR A 159 -6.35 -18.79 -2.83
CA TYR A 159 -7.06 -19.35 -1.68
C TYR A 159 -8.52 -19.64 -2.05
N TYR A 160 -8.92 -20.88 -1.86
CA TYR A 160 -10.30 -21.29 -2.06
C TYR A 160 -10.91 -21.73 -0.73
N TYR A 161 -11.97 -21.07 -0.34
CA TYR A 161 -12.79 -21.43 0.82
C TYR A 161 -14.26 -21.38 0.41
N GLU A 162 -14.90 -22.55 0.36
CA GLU A 162 -16.22 -22.72 -0.25
C GLU A 162 -17.30 -21.82 0.37
N GLU A 163 -17.28 -21.67 1.70
CA GLU A 163 -18.26 -20.84 2.42
C GLU A 163 -18.06 -19.35 2.10
N LEU A 164 -16.81 -18.91 1.89
CA LEU A 164 -16.54 -17.54 1.44
C LEU A 164 -17.08 -17.30 0.03
N GLU A 165 -16.80 -18.19 -0.91
CA GLU A 165 -17.26 -18.03 -2.28
C GLU A 165 -18.80 -18.01 -2.34
N LYS A 166 -19.47 -18.91 -1.62
CA LYS A 166 -20.95 -18.91 -1.50
C LYS A 166 -21.46 -17.60 -0.91
N PHE A 167 -20.82 -17.14 0.16
CA PHE A 167 -21.21 -15.91 0.82
C PHE A 167 -21.04 -14.70 -0.10
N LEU A 168 -19.91 -14.56 -0.80
CA LEU A 168 -19.66 -13.46 -1.73
C LEU A 168 -20.68 -13.41 -2.87
N LEU A 169 -21.05 -14.59 -3.42
CA LEU A 169 -22.05 -14.70 -4.50
C LEU A 169 -23.47 -14.38 -4.04
N SER A 170 -23.77 -14.52 -2.75
CA SER A 170 -25.09 -14.24 -2.20
C SER A 170 -25.34 -12.76 -1.91
N GLN A 171 -24.28 -11.93 -1.94
CA GLN A 171 -24.39 -10.53 -1.53
C GLN A 171 -25.08 -9.65 -2.58
N THR A 172 -25.82 -8.65 -2.11
CA THR A 172 -26.59 -7.71 -2.95
C THR A 172 -25.68 -6.76 -3.75
N ILE A 173 -24.48 -6.52 -3.26
CA ILE A 173 -23.43 -5.73 -3.92
C ILE A 173 -22.12 -6.53 -3.98
N PRO A 174 -21.24 -6.26 -4.95
CA PRO A 174 -19.94 -6.91 -5.01
C PRO A 174 -19.11 -6.59 -3.78
N VAL A 175 -18.78 -7.61 -3.00
CA VAL A 175 -17.84 -7.54 -1.88
C VAL A 175 -16.74 -8.57 -2.08
N ASN A 176 -15.54 -8.27 -1.60
CA ASN A 176 -14.39 -9.16 -1.66
C ASN A 176 -13.57 -9.06 -0.37
N LEU A 177 -12.70 -10.04 -0.15
CA LEU A 177 -11.81 -10.08 1.00
C LEU A 177 -10.52 -9.29 0.68
N PHE A 178 -10.23 -8.27 1.50
CA PHE A 178 -9.07 -7.40 1.35
C PHE A 178 -8.31 -7.27 2.67
N SER A 179 -6.98 -7.15 2.59
CA SER A 179 -6.15 -6.64 3.68
C SER A 179 -6.03 -5.10 3.61
N GLU A 180 -5.83 -4.55 2.43
CA GLU A 180 -5.76 -3.12 2.18
C GLU A 180 -7.09 -2.60 1.60
N GLU A 181 -7.45 -1.34 1.89
CA GLU A 181 -8.70 -0.78 1.36
C GLU A 181 -8.58 -0.56 -0.16
N PRO A 182 -9.55 -1.07 -0.95
CA PRO A 182 -9.60 -0.79 -2.38
C PRO A 182 -9.92 0.70 -2.62
N VAL A 183 -9.38 1.26 -3.69
CA VAL A 183 -9.73 2.62 -4.11
C VAL A 183 -11.13 2.59 -4.72
N VAL A 184 -12.09 3.18 -4.02
CA VAL A 184 -13.48 3.29 -4.48
C VAL A 184 -13.87 4.76 -4.51
N ASP A 185 -14.58 5.17 -5.56
CA ASP A 185 -15.09 6.54 -5.67
C ASP A 185 -16.08 6.86 -4.53
N PRO A 186 -15.89 7.96 -3.78
CA PRO A 186 -16.77 8.33 -2.68
C PRO A 186 -18.24 8.53 -3.10
N GLY A 187 -18.49 9.04 -4.30
CA GLY A 187 -19.84 9.21 -4.85
C GLY A 187 -20.50 7.86 -5.11
N HIS A 188 -19.73 6.87 -5.55
CA HIS A 188 -20.23 5.51 -5.73
C HIS A 188 -20.58 4.83 -4.39
N LEU A 189 -19.73 5.01 -3.36
CA LEU A 189 -20.03 4.51 -2.02
C LEU A 189 -21.33 5.11 -1.46
N GLU A 190 -21.55 6.43 -1.61
CA GLU A 190 -22.76 7.08 -1.14
C GLU A 190 -23.99 6.56 -1.91
N PHE A 191 -23.90 6.39 -3.21
CA PHE A 191 -24.96 5.77 -4.02
C PHE A 191 -25.32 4.36 -3.52
N LEU A 192 -24.34 3.52 -3.25
CA LEU A 192 -24.57 2.16 -2.70
C LEU A 192 -25.22 2.23 -1.30
N ARG A 193 -24.80 3.16 -0.46
CA ARG A 193 -25.39 3.38 0.87
C ARG A 193 -26.88 3.72 0.78
N GLU A 194 -27.26 4.63 -0.12
CA GLU A 194 -28.66 4.98 -0.33
C GLU A 194 -29.48 3.78 -0.86
N GLN A 195 -28.92 3.00 -1.78
CA GLN A 195 -29.56 1.77 -2.24
C GLN A 195 -29.81 0.77 -1.09
N VAL A 196 -28.79 0.51 -0.27
CA VAL A 196 -28.91 -0.43 0.86
C VAL A 196 -29.89 0.11 1.91
N ARG A 197 -29.87 1.42 2.18
CA ARG A 197 -30.85 2.05 3.08
C ARG A 197 -32.28 1.89 2.58
N SER A 198 -32.51 2.06 1.28
CA SER A 198 -33.80 1.82 0.66
C SER A 198 -34.25 0.36 0.80
N LEU A 199 -33.36 -0.60 0.56
CA LEU A 199 -33.65 -2.03 0.72
C LEU A 199 -33.95 -2.40 2.18
N LEU A 200 -33.20 -1.85 3.14
CA LEU A 200 -33.47 -2.05 4.57
C LEU A 200 -34.86 -1.52 4.99
N SER A 201 -35.29 -0.40 4.40
CA SER A 201 -36.64 0.15 4.67
C SER A 201 -37.79 -0.73 4.15
N GLN A 202 -37.52 -1.50 3.09
CA GLN A 202 -38.50 -2.38 2.46
C GLN A 202 -38.52 -3.79 3.07
N SER A 203 -37.35 -4.32 3.43
CA SER A 203 -37.14 -5.70 3.89
C SER A 203 -36.47 -5.81 5.26
N GLY A 204 -36.75 -4.90 6.14
CA GLY A 204 -36.17 -4.55 7.45
C GLY A 204 -35.57 -5.62 8.38
N ASN A 205 -35.46 -6.89 7.95
CA ASN A 205 -34.97 -7.98 8.80
C ASN A 205 -33.81 -8.80 8.19
N SER A 206 -33.16 -8.32 7.11
CA SER A 206 -32.04 -9.04 6.49
C SER A 206 -30.71 -8.77 7.22
N ALA A 207 -30.12 -9.84 7.78
CA ALA A 207 -28.80 -9.79 8.41
C ALA A 207 -27.73 -9.32 7.41
N ASP A 208 -27.78 -9.83 6.17
CA ASP A 208 -26.80 -9.49 5.14
C ASP A 208 -26.90 -8.01 4.72
N LEU A 209 -28.10 -7.43 4.65
CA LEU A 209 -28.24 -6.00 4.36
C LEU A 209 -27.65 -5.11 5.46
N TYR A 210 -27.81 -5.50 6.74
CA TYR A 210 -27.13 -4.82 7.83
C TYR A 210 -25.61 -4.97 7.74
N PHE A 211 -25.14 -6.16 7.38
CA PHE A 211 -23.72 -6.39 7.19
C PHE A 211 -23.15 -5.51 6.08
N ILE A 212 -23.80 -5.45 4.91
CA ILE A 212 -23.42 -4.58 3.81
C ILE A 212 -23.45 -3.10 4.21
N SER A 213 -24.51 -2.68 4.94
CA SER A 213 -24.55 -1.32 5.49
C SER A 213 -23.32 -1.03 6.37
N GLY A 214 -22.94 -1.99 7.21
CA GLY A 214 -21.74 -1.91 8.04
C GLY A 214 -20.44 -1.74 7.22
N ILE A 215 -20.30 -2.49 6.12
CA ILE A 215 -19.15 -2.36 5.21
C ILE A 215 -19.09 -0.97 4.59
N LEU A 216 -20.19 -0.47 4.06
CA LEU A 216 -20.23 0.84 3.38
C LEU A 216 -20.01 2.00 4.36
N ASP A 217 -20.57 1.90 5.57
CA ASP A 217 -20.32 2.87 6.64
C ASP A 217 -18.87 2.85 7.11
N PHE A 218 -18.25 1.66 7.18
CA PHE A 218 -16.82 1.49 7.49
C PHE A 218 -15.93 2.20 6.46
N GLN A 219 -16.12 1.91 5.17
CA GLN A 219 -15.37 2.55 4.08
C GLN A 219 -15.61 4.07 4.00
N SER A 220 -16.76 4.54 4.49
CA SER A 220 -17.08 5.97 4.64
C SER A 220 -16.55 6.57 5.96
N LYS A 221 -15.78 5.79 6.76
CA LYS A 221 -15.23 6.18 8.08
C LYS A 221 -16.29 6.55 9.12
N LEU A 222 -17.51 6.06 8.96
CA LEU A 222 -18.63 6.23 9.91
C LEU A 222 -18.63 5.08 10.94
N PHE A 223 -17.58 4.97 11.72
CA PHE A 223 -17.29 3.82 12.58
C PHE A 223 -18.42 3.43 13.53
N ASN A 224 -19.09 4.41 14.18
CA ASN A 224 -20.19 4.12 15.10
C ASN A 224 -21.43 3.53 14.36
N ALA A 225 -21.73 4.04 13.16
CA ALA A 225 -22.81 3.52 12.33
C ALA A 225 -22.49 2.10 11.86
N SER A 226 -21.25 1.88 11.41
CA SER A 226 -20.75 0.56 11.02
C SER A 226 -20.85 -0.46 12.17
N LEU A 227 -20.40 -0.10 13.38
CA LEU A 227 -20.50 -0.96 14.56
C LEU A 227 -21.94 -1.32 14.88
N SER A 228 -22.86 -0.36 14.83
CA SER A 228 -24.28 -0.59 15.03
C SER A 228 -24.83 -1.58 13.99
N SER A 229 -24.46 -1.39 12.73
CA SER A 229 -24.89 -2.25 11.62
C SER A 229 -24.38 -3.68 11.76
N TYR A 230 -23.08 -3.88 12.11
CA TYR A 230 -22.55 -5.22 12.37
C TYR A 230 -23.20 -5.89 13.59
N ASN A 231 -23.51 -5.15 14.66
CA ASN A 231 -24.24 -5.68 15.81
C ASN A 231 -25.65 -6.14 15.40
N GLN A 232 -26.34 -5.41 14.53
CA GLN A 232 -27.63 -5.79 13.99
C GLN A 232 -27.53 -7.05 13.12
N ALA A 233 -26.50 -7.18 12.30
CA ALA A 233 -26.25 -8.37 11.48
C ALA A 233 -26.03 -9.61 12.36
N ILE A 234 -25.13 -9.53 13.35
CA ILE A 234 -24.80 -10.62 14.28
C ILE A 234 -25.99 -11.03 15.11
N SER A 235 -26.79 -10.08 15.60
CA SER A 235 -28.00 -10.40 16.39
C SER A 235 -29.05 -11.20 15.61
N ARG A 236 -29.07 -11.07 14.27
CA ARG A 236 -30.01 -11.78 13.38
C ARG A 236 -29.47 -13.10 12.88
N ASN A 237 -28.17 -13.19 12.66
CA ASN A 237 -27.50 -14.40 12.22
C ASN A 237 -26.15 -14.54 12.95
N PRO A 238 -26.15 -15.11 14.16
CA PRO A 238 -24.96 -15.24 15.00
C PRO A 238 -23.97 -16.30 14.52
N ASP A 239 -24.33 -17.10 13.52
CA ASP A 239 -23.47 -18.19 13.02
C ASP A 239 -22.69 -17.79 11.76
N ASN A 240 -22.82 -16.53 11.31
CA ASN A 240 -22.07 -16.04 10.15
C ASN A 240 -20.68 -15.53 10.57
N VAL A 241 -19.66 -16.24 10.15
CA VAL A 241 -18.24 -15.95 10.49
C VAL A 241 -17.77 -14.56 10.00
N PHE A 242 -18.26 -14.12 8.84
CA PHE A 242 -17.78 -12.89 8.19
C PHE A 242 -18.21 -11.64 8.93
N TYR A 243 -19.33 -11.70 9.67
CA TYR A 243 -19.78 -10.57 10.48
C TYR A 243 -18.83 -10.28 11.64
N TYR A 244 -18.32 -11.33 12.29
CA TYR A 244 -17.35 -11.22 13.38
C TYR A 244 -16.00 -10.73 12.87
N ILE A 245 -15.54 -11.24 11.71
CA ILE A 245 -14.28 -10.80 11.09
C ILE A 245 -14.30 -9.30 10.83
N ASN A 246 -15.38 -8.80 10.23
CA ASN A 246 -15.49 -7.38 9.91
C ASN A 246 -15.66 -6.50 11.16
N ARG A 247 -16.43 -6.98 12.18
CA ARG A 247 -16.56 -6.23 13.42
C ARG A 247 -15.26 -6.15 14.19
N ALA A 248 -14.46 -7.22 14.23
CA ALA A 248 -13.14 -7.23 14.83
C ALA A 248 -12.18 -6.27 14.10
N ALA A 249 -12.18 -6.26 12.78
CA ALA A 249 -11.37 -5.33 11.99
C ALA A 249 -11.77 -3.87 12.24
N LEU A 250 -13.07 -3.58 12.32
CA LEU A 250 -13.58 -2.26 12.68
C LEU A 250 -13.12 -1.83 14.07
N GLN A 251 -13.24 -2.70 15.08
CA GLN A 251 -12.83 -2.39 16.45
C GLN A 251 -11.33 -2.09 16.52
N SER A 252 -10.50 -2.85 15.80
CA SER A 252 -9.05 -2.59 15.70
C SER A 252 -8.77 -1.22 15.07
N GLU A 253 -9.42 -0.88 13.96
CA GLU A 253 -9.22 0.42 13.32
C GLU A 253 -9.73 1.60 14.17
N MET A 254 -10.82 1.41 14.92
CA MET A 254 -11.28 2.42 15.87
C MET A 254 -10.22 2.71 16.95
N ILE A 255 -9.58 1.67 17.47
CA ILE A 255 -8.49 1.81 18.45
C ILE A 255 -7.30 2.55 17.82
N GLU A 256 -6.88 2.16 16.62
CA GLU A 256 -5.78 2.80 15.90
C GLU A 256 -6.09 4.28 15.60
N PHE A 257 -7.33 4.59 15.21
CA PHE A 257 -7.77 5.95 14.96
C PHE A 257 -7.70 6.81 16.23
N ILE A 258 -8.19 6.31 17.38
CA ILE A 258 -8.10 6.99 18.67
C ILE A 258 -6.62 7.22 19.06
N SER A 259 -5.79 6.19 18.89
CA SER A 259 -4.35 6.27 19.15
C SER A 259 -3.67 7.36 18.33
N SER A 260 -4.01 7.47 17.03
CA SER A 260 -3.45 8.46 16.13
C SER A 260 -3.83 9.89 16.50
N MET A 261 -5.04 10.11 16.99
CA MET A 261 -5.49 11.42 17.48
C MET A 261 -4.76 11.82 18.76
N GLU A 262 -4.58 10.89 19.69
CA GLU A 262 -3.89 11.15 20.96
C GLU A 262 -2.39 11.47 20.75
N SER A 263 -1.73 10.85 19.80
CA SER A 263 -0.31 11.10 19.47
C SER A 263 -0.07 12.50 18.89
N ASN A 264 -1.09 13.14 18.32
CA ASN A 264 -1.03 14.47 17.73
C ASN A 264 -1.41 15.60 18.69
N VAL A 265 -1.80 15.31 19.92
CA VAL A 265 -2.12 16.34 20.92
C VAL A 265 -0.83 16.93 21.49
N GLN A 266 -0.39 18.04 20.92
CA GLN A 266 0.63 18.89 21.54
C GLN A 266 -0.02 19.72 22.65
N VAL A 267 0.30 19.43 23.90
CA VAL A 267 -0.13 20.27 25.02
C VAL A 267 0.72 21.53 25.05
N LEU A 268 0.16 22.64 24.59
CA LEU A 268 0.73 23.98 24.75
C LEU A 268 0.46 24.47 26.18
N THR A 269 1.49 24.47 27.02
CA THR A 269 1.43 25.15 28.33
C THR A 269 2.04 26.54 28.21
N LEU A 270 1.29 27.55 28.62
CA LEU A 270 1.79 28.93 28.82
C LEU A 270 2.40 28.99 30.22
N ASP A 271 3.63 29.48 30.33
CA ASP A 271 4.20 29.83 31.62
C ASP A 271 3.71 31.23 32.08
N GLU A 272 3.97 31.57 33.34
CA GLU A 272 3.55 32.86 33.93
C GLU A 272 4.10 34.09 33.19
N SER A 273 5.08 33.89 32.29
CA SER A 273 5.67 34.95 31.46
C SER A 273 5.02 35.06 30.08
N GLY A 274 4.03 34.21 29.75
CA GLY A 274 3.37 34.19 28.44
C GLY A 274 4.19 33.55 27.33
N THR A 275 5.28 32.89 27.67
CA THR A 275 6.12 32.18 26.69
C THR A 275 5.62 30.77 26.49
N THR A 276 5.34 30.42 25.23
CA THR A 276 4.91 29.05 24.85
C THR A 276 6.08 28.07 24.98
N ARG A 277 6.00 27.14 25.92
CA ARG A 277 6.88 25.96 25.97
C ARG A 277 6.13 24.75 25.45
N THR A 278 6.60 24.21 24.37
CA THR A 278 6.15 22.90 23.87
C THR A 278 6.76 21.84 24.78
N ARG A 279 5.98 21.26 25.66
CA ARG A 279 6.38 20.07 26.40
C ARG A 279 5.90 18.86 25.61
N VAL A 280 6.79 18.20 24.92
CA VAL A 280 6.55 16.82 24.45
C VAL A 280 6.53 15.96 25.70
N GLN A 281 5.34 15.68 26.20
CA GLN A 281 5.17 14.71 27.25
C GLN A 281 5.38 13.35 26.57
N GLU A 282 6.46 12.65 26.88
CA GLU A 282 6.57 11.21 26.58
C GLU A 282 5.41 10.54 27.33
N GLN A 283 4.29 10.33 26.62
CA GLN A 283 3.20 9.54 27.15
C GLN A 283 3.71 8.11 27.23
N GLY A 284 3.72 7.57 28.44
CA GLY A 284 3.96 6.16 28.66
C GLY A 284 3.06 5.35 27.74
N ARG A 285 3.62 4.27 27.17
CA ARG A 285 2.95 3.37 26.24
C ARG A 285 1.59 2.98 26.83
N ARG A 286 0.49 3.54 26.30
CA ARG A 286 -0.87 3.13 26.70
C ARG A 286 -1.13 1.76 26.12
N GLU A 287 -1.56 0.83 26.95
CA GLU A 287 -2.10 -0.44 26.50
C GLU A 287 -3.52 -0.20 25.99
N TYR A 288 -3.76 -0.51 24.74
CA TYR A 288 -5.09 -0.46 24.14
C TYR A 288 -5.76 -1.83 24.30
N ASP A 289 -7.05 -1.81 24.63
CA ASP A 289 -7.81 -3.03 24.85
C ASP A 289 -8.37 -3.59 23.55
N TYR A 290 -7.75 -4.65 23.04
CA TYR A 290 -8.20 -5.40 21.86
C TYR A 290 -9.08 -6.60 22.23
N SER A 291 -9.45 -6.81 23.49
CA SER A 291 -10.16 -8.00 23.94
C SER A 291 -11.45 -8.26 23.16
N GLY A 292 -12.27 -7.22 22.93
CA GLY A 292 -13.52 -7.38 22.17
C GLY A 292 -13.31 -7.82 20.72
N ALA A 293 -12.26 -7.33 20.06
CA ALA A 293 -11.90 -7.74 18.71
C ALA A 293 -11.34 -9.19 18.69
N ILE A 294 -10.57 -9.56 19.71
CA ILE A 294 -10.05 -10.93 19.88
C ILE A 294 -11.20 -11.90 20.11
N ASP A 295 -12.15 -11.58 21.00
CA ASP A 295 -13.35 -12.43 21.27
C ASP A 295 -14.15 -12.69 20.00
N ASP A 296 -14.32 -11.67 19.15
CA ASP A 296 -14.99 -11.81 17.85
C ASP A 296 -14.24 -12.78 16.92
N LEU A 297 -12.90 -12.66 16.83
CA LEU A 297 -12.11 -13.55 15.98
C LEU A 297 -11.99 -14.97 16.57
N GLU A 298 -11.97 -15.13 17.88
CA GLU A 298 -12.04 -16.46 18.51
C GLU A 298 -13.40 -17.13 18.23
N LYS A 299 -14.50 -16.36 18.28
CA LYS A 299 -15.81 -16.84 17.85
C LYS A 299 -15.80 -17.23 16.36
N ALA A 300 -15.18 -16.41 15.52
CA ALA A 300 -15.00 -16.69 14.08
C ALA A 300 -14.18 -17.98 13.86
N ALA A 301 -13.11 -18.21 14.63
CA ALA A 301 -12.29 -19.42 14.54
C ALA A 301 -13.06 -20.68 14.96
N MET A 302 -13.98 -20.57 15.93
CA MET A 302 -14.86 -21.68 16.30
C MET A 302 -15.88 -22.00 15.19
N LEU A 303 -16.42 -20.98 14.50
CA LEU A 303 -17.38 -21.15 13.43
C LEU A 303 -16.70 -21.65 12.13
N ALA A 304 -15.47 -21.24 11.86
CA ALA A 304 -14.74 -21.56 10.65
C ALA A 304 -13.29 -21.99 10.94
N PRO A 305 -13.05 -23.18 11.51
CA PRO A 305 -11.73 -23.62 11.98
C PRO A 305 -10.70 -23.85 10.88
N ASN A 306 -11.11 -23.84 9.61
CA ASN A 306 -10.24 -24.00 8.45
C ASN A 306 -10.10 -22.72 7.62
N PHE A 307 -10.60 -21.58 8.10
CA PHE A 307 -10.48 -20.33 7.40
C PHE A 307 -9.19 -19.58 7.80
N ALA A 308 -8.18 -19.63 6.94
CA ALA A 308 -6.82 -19.14 7.21
C ALA A 308 -6.77 -17.68 7.69
N HIS A 309 -7.60 -16.81 7.10
CA HIS A 309 -7.58 -15.37 7.38
C HIS A 309 -8.06 -15.02 8.79
N VAL A 310 -8.87 -15.88 9.45
CA VAL A 310 -9.24 -15.69 10.85
C VAL A 310 -8.01 -15.80 11.75
N TYR A 311 -7.18 -16.83 11.52
CA TYR A 311 -5.96 -17.02 12.30
C TYR A 311 -4.91 -15.96 11.99
N TYR A 312 -4.85 -15.48 10.74
CA TYR A 312 -4.02 -14.33 10.41
C TYR A 312 -4.43 -13.09 11.22
N ASN A 313 -5.71 -12.77 11.25
CA ASN A 313 -6.24 -11.63 11.99
C ASN A 313 -6.03 -11.79 13.51
N LEU A 314 -6.23 -12.98 14.07
CA LEU A 314 -5.89 -13.28 15.47
C LEU A 314 -4.39 -13.05 15.75
N GLY A 315 -3.52 -13.47 14.82
CA GLY A 315 -2.09 -13.20 14.89
C GLY A 315 -1.79 -11.71 15.04
N ASN A 316 -2.44 -10.88 14.21
CA ASN A 316 -2.31 -9.42 14.28
C ASN A 316 -2.76 -8.87 15.64
N LEU A 317 -3.97 -9.22 16.09
CA LEU A 317 -4.52 -8.67 17.34
C LEU A 317 -3.72 -9.11 18.56
N TYR A 318 -3.28 -10.37 18.62
CA TYR A 318 -2.38 -10.82 19.70
C TYR A 318 -1.02 -10.13 19.66
N CYS A 319 -0.50 -9.79 18.46
CA CYS A 319 0.71 -8.96 18.37
C CYS A 319 0.49 -7.55 18.93
N LEU A 320 -0.62 -6.91 18.56
CA LEU A 320 -0.98 -5.57 19.02
C LEU A 320 -1.23 -5.53 20.55
N SER A 321 -1.77 -6.62 21.11
CA SER A 321 -1.96 -6.78 22.56
C SER A 321 -0.68 -7.21 23.31
N GLY A 322 0.43 -7.47 22.59
CA GLY A 322 1.71 -7.88 23.19
C GLY A 322 1.85 -9.37 23.50
N ASP A 323 0.85 -10.22 23.19
CA ASP A 323 0.93 -11.68 23.34
C ASP A 323 1.59 -12.31 22.10
N PHE A 324 2.91 -12.12 22.00
CA PHE A 324 3.69 -12.62 20.87
C PHE A 324 3.67 -14.15 20.70
N PRO A 325 3.67 -14.98 21.77
CA PRO A 325 3.55 -16.42 21.61
C PRO A 325 2.25 -16.84 20.92
N LYS A 326 1.10 -16.29 21.32
CA LYS A 326 -0.17 -16.56 20.67
C LYS A 326 -0.21 -15.99 19.25
N SER A 327 0.38 -14.81 19.04
CA SER A 327 0.49 -14.22 17.71
C SER A 327 1.22 -15.15 16.73
N ILE A 328 2.43 -15.62 17.07
CA ILE A 328 3.22 -16.54 16.26
C ILE A 328 2.47 -17.85 16.00
N GLY A 329 1.80 -18.40 17.04
CA GLY A 329 1.00 -19.61 16.90
C GLY A 329 -0.13 -19.45 15.89
N ASN A 330 -0.84 -18.33 15.93
CA ASN A 330 -1.94 -18.05 15.01
C ASN A 330 -1.45 -17.80 13.57
N TYR A 331 -0.36 -17.05 13.36
CA TYR A 331 0.22 -16.93 12.01
C TYR A 331 0.69 -18.28 11.48
N THR A 332 1.28 -19.11 12.33
CA THR A 332 1.69 -20.47 11.93
C THR A 332 0.49 -21.29 11.47
N ARG A 333 -0.61 -21.25 12.24
CA ARG A 333 -1.86 -21.91 11.84
C ARG A 333 -2.42 -21.37 10.54
N SER A 334 -2.37 -20.06 10.34
CA SER A 334 -2.79 -19.42 9.09
C SER A 334 -1.99 -19.92 7.88
N ILE A 335 -0.66 -19.99 8.02
CA ILE A 335 0.27 -20.48 6.99
C ILE A 335 0.03 -21.97 6.69
N GLU A 336 -0.21 -22.79 7.71
CA GLU A 336 -0.56 -24.21 7.50
C GLU A 336 -1.82 -24.40 6.66
N LEU A 337 -2.83 -23.53 6.87
CA LEU A 337 -4.09 -23.56 6.13
C LEU A 337 -3.97 -22.93 4.74
N TYR A 338 -3.11 -21.92 4.59
CA TYR A 338 -2.87 -21.24 3.32
C TYR A 338 -1.38 -20.86 3.17
N PRO A 339 -0.55 -21.74 2.59
CA PRO A 339 0.90 -21.53 2.48
C PRO A 339 1.34 -20.38 1.58
N TYR A 340 0.43 -19.79 0.81
CA TYR A 340 0.70 -18.65 -0.07
C TYR A 340 0.29 -17.30 0.52
N LEU A 341 -0.11 -17.24 1.80
CA LEU A 341 -0.47 -15.99 2.48
C LEU A 341 0.78 -15.21 2.86
N ALA A 342 1.23 -14.38 1.94
CA ALA A 342 2.47 -13.60 2.06
C ALA A 342 2.51 -12.71 3.31
N GLU A 343 1.38 -12.09 3.65
CA GLU A 343 1.23 -11.22 4.81
C GLU A 343 1.47 -11.96 6.14
N ALA A 344 1.11 -13.24 6.21
CA ALA A 344 1.31 -14.03 7.42
C ALA A 344 2.81 -14.31 7.68
N TYR A 345 3.56 -14.64 6.64
CA TYR A 345 5.02 -14.75 6.73
C TYR A 345 5.65 -13.42 7.11
N TYR A 346 5.23 -12.34 6.45
CA TYR A 346 5.77 -11.01 6.72
C TYR A 346 5.59 -10.61 8.18
N ASN A 347 4.37 -10.69 8.69
CA ASN A 347 4.06 -10.29 10.05
C ASN A 347 4.71 -11.20 11.09
N ARG A 348 4.71 -12.53 10.87
CA ARG A 348 5.40 -13.48 11.75
C ARG A 348 6.91 -13.24 11.78
N GLY A 349 7.50 -12.99 10.61
CA GLY A 349 8.91 -12.68 10.47
C GLY A 349 9.33 -11.41 11.20
N LEU A 350 8.51 -10.35 11.16
CA LEU A 350 8.76 -9.11 11.92
C LEU A 350 8.79 -9.38 13.43
N ILE A 351 7.84 -10.16 13.95
CA ILE A 351 7.79 -10.49 15.38
C ILE A 351 8.99 -11.32 15.78
N GLN A 352 9.39 -12.32 14.99
CA GLN A 352 10.56 -13.15 15.28
C GLN A 352 11.86 -12.31 15.29
N ILE A 353 12.01 -11.37 14.35
CA ILE A 353 13.15 -10.42 14.37
C ILE A 353 13.11 -9.56 15.64
N TYR A 354 11.95 -9.04 16.02
CA TYR A 354 11.77 -8.27 17.25
C TYR A 354 12.16 -9.07 18.51
N LEU A 355 11.80 -10.35 18.56
CA LEU A 355 12.13 -11.28 19.64
C LEU A 355 13.58 -11.80 19.58
N LYS A 356 14.41 -11.27 18.65
CA LYS A 356 15.80 -11.67 18.41
C LYS A 356 15.98 -13.09 17.83
N GLU A 357 14.93 -13.71 17.33
CA GLU A 357 14.99 -14.95 16.54
C GLU A 357 15.29 -14.62 15.06
N LYS A 358 16.43 -13.93 14.83
CA LYS A 358 16.78 -13.31 13.54
C LYS A 358 16.73 -14.29 12.38
N GLU A 359 17.27 -15.49 12.53
CA GLU A 359 17.35 -16.48 11.42
C GLU A 359 15.95 -16.88 10.95
N LYS A 360 15.07 -17.25 11.87
CA LYS A 360 13.69 -17.63 11.53
C LYS A 360 12.92 -16.48 10.93
N GLY A 361 13.05 -15.29 11.54
CA GLY A 361 12.37 -14.10 11.04
C GLY A 361 12.81 -13.72 9.63
N CYS A 362 14.12 -13.78 9.34
CA CYS A 362 14.65 -13.49 8.02
C CYS A 362 14.23 -14.52 6.96
N MET A 363 14.06 -15.78 7.33
CA MET A 363 13.49 -16.80 6.43
C MET A 363 12.04 -16.47 6.07
N ASP A 364 11.22 -16.12 7.06
CA ASP A 364 9.82 -15.74 6.83
C ASP A 364 9.72 -14.48 5.98
N ILE A 365 10.53 -13.44 6.25
CA ILE A 365 10.57 -12.23 5.43
C ILE A 365 11.02 -12.52 3.99
N SER A 366 11.99 -13.43 3.78
CA SER A 366 12.39 -13.86 2.43
C SER A 366 11.23 -14.51 1.69
N THR A 367 10.54 -15.45 2.34
CA THR A 367 9.35 -16.10 1.78
C THR A 367 8.25 -15.08 1.44
N ALA A 368 8.00 -14.10 2.32
CA ALA A 368 7.05 -13.04 2.04
C ALA A 368 7.43 -12.21 0.80
N GLY A 369 8.72 -11.92 0.62
CA GLY A 369 9.25 -11.24 -0.56
C GLY A 369 9.06 -12.06 -1.85
N GLU A 370 9.32 -13.36 -1.81
CA GLU A 370 9.09 -14.30 -2.92
C GLU A 370 7.60 -14.39 -3.29
N LEU A 371 6.71 -14.29 -2.30
CA LEU A 371 5.27 -14.25 -2.48
C LEU A 371 4.71 -12.87 -2.85
N GLY A 372 5.57 -11.85 -3.02
CA GLY A 372 5.21 -10.57 -3.60
C GLY A 372 5.15 -9.37 -2.66
N ILE A 373 5.46 -9.52 -1.37
CA ILE A 373 5.53 -8.38 -0.43
C ILE A 373 6.82 -7.57 -0.69
N LYS A 374 6.68 -6.43 -1.36
CA LYS A 374 7.82 -5.58 -1.71
C LYS A 374 8.56 -5.01 -0.50
N ASP A 375 7.85 -4.71 0.59
CA ASP A 375 8.43 -4.18 1.83
C ASP A 375 9.39 -5.16 2.50
N ALA A 376 9.27 -6.47 2.20
CA ALA A 376 10.14 -7.51 2.71
C ALA A 376 11.63 -7.24 2.38
N TYR A 377 11.92 -6.71 1.19
CA TYR A 377 13.29 -6.41 0.78
C TYR A 377 13.96 -5.33 1.65
N SER A 378 13.18 -4.33 2.08
CA SER A 378 13.65 -3.28 3.01
C SER A 378 13.94 -3.86 4.39
N VAL A 379 13.09 -4.77 4.87
CA VAL A 379 13.29 -5.47 6.15
C VAL A 379 14.54 -6.36 6.09
N ILE A 380 14.72 -7.15 5.02
CA ILE A 380 15.89 -8.01 4.82
C ILE A 380 17.16 -7.16 4.89
N LYS A 381 17.19 -6.06 4.15
CA LYS A 381 18.37 -5.19 4.12
C LYS A 381 18.69 -4.60 5.50
N LYS A 382 17.67 -4.16 6.24
CA LYS A 382 17.85 -3.49 7.54
C LYS A 382 18.23 -4.46 8.67
N PHE A 383 17.71 -5.68 8.66
CA PHE A 383 17.81 -6.59 9.80
C PHE A 383 18.47 -7.93 9.49
N CYS A 384 18.50 -8.37 8.23
CA CYS A 384 18.92 -9.73 7.88
C CYS A 384 20.35 -9.79 7.32
N VAL A 385 20.78 -8.76 6.61
CA VAL A 385 22.16 -8.70 6.12
C VAL A 385 23.09 -8.43 7.30
N THR A 386 24.01 -9.35 7.59
CA THR A 386 25.16 -9.08 8.48
C THR A 386 26.21 -8.32 7.67
N GLU A 387 26.68 -7.18 8.21
CA GLU A 387 27.89 -6.53 7.69
C GLU A 387 29.09 -7.47 7.68
#